data_6f6b07a765201da14e926b3a1c38904f
#
_entry.id   6f6b07a765201da14e926b3a1c38904f
#
_cell.length_a   1.000
_cell.length_b   1.000
_cell.length_c   1.000
_cell.angle_alpha   90.00
_cell.angle_beta   90.00
_cell.angle_gamma   90.00
#
_symmetry.space_group_name_H-M   'P 1'
#
loop_
_entity.id
_entity.type
_entity.pdbx_description
1 polymer ?
#
loop_
_entity_poly.entity_id
_entity_poly.type
_entity_poly.pdbx_seq_one_letter_code
_entity_poly.pdbx_strand_id
1 'polypeptide(L)'
;VKSALEPEWEAVFEPNSYGFRPGRSAHDAIQAIFTAISQKPKFVLDADISKCFDRINHKRLLEKLDTFPTFRRQIRAWLNAGVMDGKELFPTSEGTPQGGVISPLLANIALHGMENEIKSIAKGFNMKKPNGHQLSWQIKQRSVNIIRYADDFVILHEDITVVHRCKEV
;
A
#
# COMPACT_ATOMS: atom_id res chain seq x y z
N VAL A 1 -1.92 -20.97 -7.64
CA VAL A 1 -2.17 -19.57 -8.00
C VAL A 1 -1.28 -18.65 -7.18
N LYS A 2 -1.35 -18.65 -5.81
CA LYS A 2 -0.51 -17.79 -4.98
C LYS A 2 0.98 -17.92 -5.36
N SER A 3 1.53 -19.13 -5.33
CA SER A 3 2.94 -19.40 -5.62
C SER A 3 3.40 -18.99 -7.03
N ALA A 4 2.48 -18.80 -7.96
CA ALA A 4 2.79 -18.32 -9.31
C ALA A 4 2.75 -16.79 -9.40
N LEU A 5 1.79 -16.15 -8.70
CA LEU A 5 1.64 -14.69 -8.72
C LEU A 5 2.62 -13.96 -7.80
N GLU A 6 2.96 -14.57 -6.66
CA GLU A 6 3.77 -13.92 -5.62
C GLU A 6 5.16 -13.47 -6.14
N PRO A 7 5.94 -14.28 -6.89
CA PRO A 7 7.22 -13.84 -7.43
C PRO A 7 7.10 -12.69 -8.44
N GLU A 8 6.06 -12.69 -9.28
CA GLU A 8 5.82 -11.63 -10.25
C GLU A 8 5.55 -10.30 -9.54
N TRP A 9 4.69 -10.32 -8.53
CA TRP A 9 4.33 -9.13 -7.77
C TRP A 9 5.45 -8.66 -6.84
N GLU A 10 6.23 -9.58 -6.26
CA GLU A 10 7.42 -9.22 -5.46
C GLU A 10 8.44 -8.43 -6.26
N ALA A 11 8.55 -8.67 -7.57
CA ALA A 11 9.45 -7.93 -8.45
C ALA A 11 9.01 -6.47 -8.68
N VAL A 12 7.73 -6.14 -8.48
CA VAL A 12 7.16 -4.81 -8.78
C VAL A 12 6.65 -4.07 -7.56
N PHE A 13 6.43 -4.75 -6.43
CA PHE A 13 5.97 -4.08 -5.20
C PHE A 13 6.89 -2.96 -4.76
N GLU A 14 6.29 -1.91 -4.25
CA GLU A 14 6.97 -0.74 -3.71
C GLU A 14 7.99 -1.12 -2.63
N PRO A 15 9.16 -0.48 -2.60
CA PRO A 15 10.27 -0.85 -1.72
C PRO A 15 9.93 -0.68 -0.23
N ASN A 16 9.05 0.27 0.12
CA ASN A 16 8.68 0.58 1.50
C ASN A 16 7.36 -0.09 1.94
N SER A 17 6.95 -1.16 1.25
CA SER A 17 5.86 -2.05 1.65
C SER A 17 6.43 -3.33 2.25
N TYR A 18 6.06 -3.65 3.49
CA TYR A 18 6.70 -4.72 4.28
C TYR A 18 5.76 -5.85 4.70
N GLY A 19 4.51 -5.55 5.06
CA GLY A 19 3.58 -6.55 5.60
C GLY A 19 3.22 -7.65 4.61
N PHE A 20 3.12 -8.88 5.09
CA PHE A 20 2.72 -10.07 4.32
C PHE A 20 3.60 -10.41 3.12
N ARG A 21 4.84 -9.93 3.09
CA ARG A 21 5.77 -10.17 2.00
C ARG A 21 6.88 -11.13 2.41
N PRO A 22 7.28 -12.08 1.53
CA PRO A 22 8.40 -12.97 1.79
C PRO A 22 9.71 -12.19 2.03
N GLY A 23 10.46 -12.60 3.06
CA GLY A 23 11.76 -11.98 3.38
C GLY A 23 11.68 -10.54 3.91
N ARG A 24 10.48 -10.06 4.25
CA ARG A 24 10.25 -8.75 4.88
C ARG A 24 9.61 -8.91 6.25
N SER A 25 9.99 -8.05 7.18
CA SER A 25 9.54 -8.12 8.58
C SER A 25 9.10 -6.74 9.10
N ALA A 26 8.44 -6.74 10.26
CA ALA A 26 8.15 -5.51 10.98
C ALA A 26 9.44 -4.77 11.41
N HIS A 27 10.52 -5.49 11.71
CA HIS A 27 11.81 -4.89 12.03
C HIS A 27 12.38 -4.10 10.85
N ASP A 28 12.20 -4.57 9.62
CA ASP A 28 12.65 -3.83 8.43
C ASP A 28 11.85 -2.54 8.25
N ALA A 29 10.54 -2.56 8.52
CA ALA A 29 9.70 -1.36 8.52
C ALA A 29 10.14 -0.36 9.59
N ILE A 30 10.39 -0.83 10.83
CA ILE A 30 10.90 0.00 11.93
C ILE A 30 12.27 0.59 11.57
N GLN A 31 13.17 -0.20 10.99
CA GLN A 31 14.48 0.27 10.52
C GLN A 31 14.35 1.36 9.46
N ALA A 32 13.39 1.23 8.53
CA ALA A 32 13.11 2.25 7.51
C ALA A 32 12.60 3.54 8.13
N ILE A 33 11.69 3.47 9.13
CA ILE A 33 11.22 4.63 9.89
C ILE A 33 12.39 5.29 10.62
N PHE A 34 13.18 4.52 11.36
CA PHE A 34 14.34 5.03 12.08
C PHE A 34 15.31 5.76 11.15
N THR A 35 15.63 5.16 10.01
CA THR A 35 16.50 5.78 9.00
C THR A 35 15.92 7.09 8.48
N ALA A 36 14.60 7.16 8.29
CA ALA A 36 13.94 8.34 7.77
C ALA A 36 13.94 9.52 8.76
N ILE A 37 13.94 9.27 10.08
CA ILE A 37 13.89 10.31 11.13
C ILE A 37 15.25 10.61 11.76
N SER A 38 16.26 9.75 11.57
CA SER A 38 17.55 9.84 12.27
C SER A 38 18.36 11.10 11.95
N GLN A 39 18.21 11.65 10.75
CA GLN A 39 18.99 12.80 10.29
C GLN A 39 18.31 14.14 10.55
N LYS A 40 16.98 14.18 10.56
CA LYS A 40 16.19 15.40 10.72
C LYS A 40 14.85 15.10 11.39
N PRO A 41 14.37 16.00 12.27
CA PRO A 41 13.01 15.91 12.79
C PRO A 41 11.98 15.93 11.67
N LYS A 42 10.96 15.08 11.75
CA LYS A 42 9.85 15.02 10.79
C LYS A 42 8.51 14.96 11.51
N PHE A 43 7.51 15.56 10.88
CA PHE A 43 6.12 15.32 11.23
C PHE A 43 5.70 13.94 10.74
N VAL A 44 4.86 13.28 11.51
CA VAL A 44 4.39 11.91 11.26
C VAL A 44 2.88 11.93 11.12
N LEU A 45 2.37 11.35 10.05
CA LEU A 45 1.00 10.86 9.95
C LEU A 45 1.06 9.35 10.16
N ASP A 46 0.47 8.90 11.25
CA ASP A 46 0.22 7.49 11.54
C ASP A 46 -1.23 7.18 11.19
N ALA A 47 -1.45 6.21 10.33
CA ALA A 47 -2.77 5.92 9.77
C ALA A 47 -2.95 4.43 9.45
N ASP A 48 -4.20 3.99 9.55
CA ASP A 48 -4.68 2.66 9.23
C ASP A 48 -5.80 2.73 8.19
N ILE A 49 -5.82 1.78 7.27
CA ILE A 49 -6.88 1.67 6.27
C ILE A 49 -8.04 0.87 6.86
N SER A 50 -9.01 1.58 7.40
CA SER A 50 -10.18 0.98 8.04
C SER A 50 -10.86 -0.06 7.15
N LYS A 51 -10.98 -1.29 7.68
CA LYS A 51 -11.60 -2.43 6.98
C LYS A 51 -10.98 -2.69 5.60
N CYS A 52 -9.64 -2.58 5.50
CA CYS A 52 -8.92 -2.74 4.24
C CYS A 52 -9.35 -4.02 3.51
N PHE A 53 -9.27 -5.17 4.19
CA PHE A 53 -9.63 -6.47 3.60
C PHE A 53 -11.09 -6.57 3.20
N ASP A 54 -12.00 -5.91 3.91
CA ASP A 54 -13.45 -5.99 3.69
C ASP A 54 -13.93 -5.09 2.56
N ARG A 55 -13.13 -4.08 2.16
CA ARG A 55 -13.51 -3.04 1.20
C ARG A 55 -12.76 -3.10 -0.12
N ILE A 56 -11.95 -4.12 -0.36
CA ILE A 56 -11.24 -4.28 -1.64
C ILE A 56 -12.25 -4.48 -2.76
N ASN A 57 -12.29 -3.54 -3.71
CA ASN A 57 -13.15 -3.64 -4.87
C ASN A 57 -12.68 -4.75 -5.81
N HIS A 58 -13.49 -5.80 -5.97
CA HIS A 58 -13.16 -6.99 -6.76
C HIS A 58 -12.85 -6.66 -8.23
N LYS A 59 -13.63 -5.78 -8.84
CA LYS A 59 -13.44 -5.39 -10.26
C LYS A 59 -12.08 -4.73 -10.45
N ARG A 60 -11.76 -3.70 -9.64
CA ARG A 60 -10.49 -2.99 -9.71
C ARG A 60 -9.29 -3.88 -9.39
N LEU A 61 -9.43 -4.75 -8.39
CA LEU A 61 -8.39 -5.73 -8.07
C LEU A 61 -8.11 -6.67 -9.25
N LEU A 62 -9.17 -7.21 -9.88
CA LEU A 62 -9.04 -8.10 -11.03
C LEU A 62 -8.51 -7.40 -12.29
N GLU A 63 -8.78 -6.11 -12.47
CA GLU A 63 -8.19 -5.29 -13.53
C GLU A 63 -6.68 -5.09 -13.28
N LYS A 64 -6.31 -4.78 -12.04
CA LYS A 64 -4.93 -4.54 -11.63
C LYS A 64 -4.06 -5.79 -11.65
N LEU A 65 -4.65 -6.96 -11.38
CA LEU A 65 -3.95 -8.25 -11.40
C LEU A 65 -3.26 -8.55 -12.73
N ASP A 66 -3.84 -8.13 -13.84
CA ASP A 66 -3.32 -8.30 -15.22
C ASP A 66 -2.66 -9.67 -15.45
N THR A 67 -3.38 -10.74 -15.09
CA THR A 67 -2.88 -12.11 -15.09
C THR A 67 -3.63 -12.99 -16.10
N PHE A 68 -3.13 -14.21 -16.31
CA PHE A 68 -3.73 -15.19 -17.21
C PHE A 68 -5.24 -15.38 -16.97
N PRO A 69 -6.05 -15.53 -18.02
CA PRO A 69 -7.50 -15.67 -17.91
C PRO A 69 -7.95 -16.75 -16.93
N THR A 70 -7.23 -17.87 -16.88
CA THR A 70 -7.53 -18.98 -15.95
C THR A 70 -7.34 -18.57 -14.50
N PHE A 71 -6.25 -17.87 -14.16
CA PHE A 71 -6.01 -17.40 -12.79
C PHE A 71 -7.01 -16.32 -12.41
N ARG A 72 -7.26 -15.37 -13.30
CA ARG A 72 -8.25 -14.31 -13.10
C ARG A 72 -9.64 -14.87 -12.83
N ARG A 73 -10.06 -15.90 -13.58
CA ARG A 73 -11.36 -16.61 -13.37
C ARG A 73 -11.39 -17.28 -12.00
N GLN A 74 -10.31 -17.96 -11.62
CA GLN A 74 -10.25 -18.66 -10.34
C GLN A 74 -10.27 -17.68 -9.15
N ILE A 75 -9.51 -16.59 -9.23
CA ILE A 75 -9.50 -15.56 -8.17
C ILE A 75 -10.87 -14.89 -8.07
N ARG A 76 -11.52 -14.59 -9.21
CA ARG A 76 -12.90 -14.08 -9.22
C ARG A 76 -13.87 -15.04 -8.53
N ALA A 77 -13.74 -16.35 -8.80
CA ALA A 77 -14.58 -17.34 -8.15
C ALA A 77 -14.37 -17.35 -6.63
N TRP A 78 -13.14 -17.25 -6.15
CA TRP A 78 -12.84 -17.18 -4.72
C TRP A 78 -13.36 -15.91 -4.07
N LEU A 79 -13.20 -14.76 -4.71
CA LEU A 79 -13.70 -13.47 -4.19
C LEU A 79 -15.23 -13.46 -4.07
N ASN A 80 -15.93 -14.17 -4.95
CA ASN A 80 -17.40 -14.25 -4.98
C ASN A 80 -17.95 -15.47 -4.21
N ALA A 81 -17.09 -16.31 -3.65
CA ALA A 81 -17.54 -17.53 -2.99
C ALA A 81 -18.32 -17.26 -1.69
N GLY A 82 -18.18 -16.05 -1.11
CA GLY A 82 -18.78 -15.70 0.17
C GLY A 82 -18.01 -16.25 1.36
N VAL A 83 -18.54 -15.98 2.53
CA VAL A 83 -18.00 -16.44 3.82
C VAL A 83 -19.05 -17.31 4.49
N MET A 84 -18.65 -18.50 4.95
CA MET A 84 -19.48 -19.37 5.77
C MET A 84 -19.35 -18.96 7.24
N ASP A 85 -20.47 -18.61 7.86
CA ASP A 85 -20.53 -18.45 9.32
C ASP A 85 -21.51 -19.51 9.86
N GLY A 86 -20.97 -20.51 10.56
CA GLY A 86 -21.72 -21.69 10.96
C GLY A 86 -22.23 -22.47 9.76
N LYS A 87 -23.55 -22.46 9.53
CA LYS A 87 -24.23 -23.15 8.42
C LYS A 87 -24.77 -22.17 7.35
N GLU A 88 -24.58 -20.86 7.53
CA GLU A 88 -25.10 -19.87 6.63
C GLU A 88 -23.98 -19.29 5.73
N LEU A 89 -24.30 -19.08 4.46
CA LEU A 89 -23.41 -18.51 3.47
C LEU A 89 -23.74 -17.00 3.29
N PHE A 90 -22.78 -16.15 3.60
CA PHE A 90 -22.85 -14.71 3.38
C PHE A 90 -22.14 -14.37 2.07
N PRO A 91 -22.85 -13.93 1.01
CA PRO A 91 -22.22 -13.52 -0.24
C PRO A 91 -21.38 -12.27 -0.01
N THR A 92 -20.19 -12.24 -0.62
CA THR A 92 -19.28 -11.08 -0.59
C THR A 92 -19.32 -10.35 -1.93
N SER A 93 -19.73 -9.08 -1.91
CA SER A 93 -19.65 -8.18 -3.08
C SER A 93 -18.35 -7.40 -3.15
N GLU A 94 -17.66 -7.28 -2.03
CA GLU A 94 -16.39 -6.58 -1.83
C GLU A 94 -15.53 -7.36 -0.85
N GLY A 95 -14.25 -7.02 -0.81
CA GLY A 95 -13.31 -7.56 0.16
C GLY A 95 -12.71 -8.91 -0.22
N THR A 96 -11.80 -9.36 0.64
CA THR A 96 -11.20 -10.69 0.58
C THR A 96 -11.44 -11.43 1.88
N PRO A 97 -11.72 -12.74 1.86
CA PRO A 97 -11.95 -13.50 3.08
C PRO A 97 -10.77 -13.36 4.05
N GLN A 98 -11.04 -12.93 5.28
CA GLN A 98 -10.02 -12.91 6.33
C GLN A 98 -9.59 -14.35 6.64
N GLY A 99 -8.26 -14.58 6.73
CA GLY A 99 -7.69 -15.92 6.92
C GLY A 99 -7.48 -16.72 5.64
N GLY A 100 -7.89 -16.23 4.48
CA GLY A 100 -7.58 -16.86 3.19
C GLY A 100 -6.08 -16.82 2.85
N VAL A 101 -5.52 -17.94 2.38
CA VAL A 101 -4.08 -18.07 2.07
C VAL A 101 -3.59 -17.04 1.05
N ILE A 102 -4.43 -16.60 0.10
CA ILE A 102 -4.08 -15.64 -0.93
C ILE A 102 -4.47 -14.19 -0.56
N SER A 103 -5.34 -13.99 0.42
CA SER A 103 -5.88 -12.67 0.78
C SER A 103 -4.81 -11.63 1.11
N PRO A 104 -3.71 -11.95 1.84
CA PRO A 104 -2.64 -11.00 2.09
C PRO A 104 -1.93 -10.52 0.81
N LEU A 105 -1.71 -11.42 -0.15
CA LEU A 105 -1.14 -11.06 -1.45
C LEU A 105 -2.10 -10.15 -2.24
N LEU A 106 -3.39 -10.48 -2.28
CA LEU A 106 -4.41 -9.68 -2.97
C LEU A 106 -4.56 -8.28 -2.35
N ALA A 107 -4.47 -8.16 -1.01
CA ALA A 107 -4.46 -6.88 -0.33
C ALA A 107 -3.22 -6.04 -0.72
N ASN A 108 -2.03 -6.63 -0.72
CA ASN A 108 -0.83 -5.94 -1.18
C ASN A 108 -0.92 -5.50 -2.65
N ILE A 109 -1.52 -6.32 -3.53
CA ILE A 109 -1.77 -5.96 -4.92
C ILE A 109 -2.77 -4.80 -5.01
N ALA A 110 -3.85 -4.83 -4.24
CA ALA A 110 -4.83 -3.75 -4.21
C ALA A 110 -4.20 -2.41 -3.81
N LEU A 111 -3.35 -2.41 -2.80
CA LEU A 111 -2.67 -1.23 -2.25
C LEU A 111 -1.41 -0.82 -3.02
N HIS A 112 -0.88 -1.66 -3.91
CA HIS A 112 0.27 -1.31 -4.74
C HIS A 112 -0.01 -0.04 -5.55
N GLY A 113 0.96 0.88 -5.62
CA GLY A 113 0.81 2.18 -6.26
C GLY A 113 0.50 3.31 -5.26
N MET A 114 0.07 3.01 -4.04
CA MET A 114 -0.24 3.98 -3.00
C MET A 114 0.97 4.89 -2.70
N GLU A 115 2.18 4.35 -2.61
CA GLU A 115 3.40 5.13 -2.39
C GLU A 115 3.62 6.15 -3.51
N ASN A 116 3.43 5.74 -4.77
CA ASN A 116 3.60 6.60 -5.92
C ASN A 116 2.53 7.70 -5.96
N GLU A 117 1.29 7.38 -5.64
CA GLU A 117 0.17 8.33 -5.60
C GLU A 117 0.43 9.40 -4.53
N ILE A 118 0.73 9.00 -3.30
CA ILE A 118 1.04 9.92 -2.22
C ILE A 118 2.27 10.79 -2.55
N LYS A 119 3.34 10.20 -3.08
CA LYS A 119 4.52 10.96 -3.52
C LYS A 119 4.24 11.92 -4.66
N SER A 120 3.22 11.65 -5.48
CA SER A 120 2.83 12.55 -6.57
C SER A 120 2.29 13.88 -6.07
N ILE A 121 1.68 13.90 -4.89
CA ILE A 121 1.15 15.10 -4.23
C ILE A 121 2.26 16.13 -4.01
N ALA A 122 3.47 15.65 -3.69
CA ALA A 122 4.63 16.52 -3.46
C ALA A 122 5.00 17.40 -4.66
N LYS A 123 4.56 17.06 -5.88
CA LYS A 123 4.78 17.88 -7.09
C LYS A 123 4.12 19.25 -6.98
N GLY A 124 2.95 19.33 -6.34
CA GLY A 124 2.15 20.55 -6.19
C GLY A 124 2.72 21.54 -5.16
N PHE A 125 3.67 21.15 -4.31
CA PHE A 125 4.19 22.02 -3.26
C PHE A 125 5.33 22.92 -3.73
N ASN A 126 5.32 24.17 -3.23
CA ASN A 126 6.36 25.16 -3.50
C ASN A 126 7.55 25.00 -2.54
N MET A 127 8.27 23.89 -2.66
CA MET A 127 9.45 23.62 -1.85
C MET A 127 10.69 24.28 -2.44
N LYS A 128 11.42 25.07 -1.62
CA LYS A 128 12.61 25.82 -2.04
C LYS A 128 13.86 25.31 -1.31
N LYS A 129 15.00 25.41 -1.99
CA LYS A 129 16.33 25.27 -1.38
C LYS A 129 16.63 26.48 -0.48
N PRO A 130 17.62 26.40 0.44
CA PRO A 130 18.06 27.54 1.25
C PRO A 130 18.46 28.76 0.43
N ASN A 131 18.92 28.58 -0.82
CA ASN A 131 19.27 29.63 -1.75
C ASN A 131 18.07 30.23 -2.54
N GLY A 132 16.82 29.87 -2.18
CA GLY A 132 15.60 30.38 -2.80
C GLY A 132 15.15 29.68 -4.08
N HIS A 133 15.98 28.83 -4.70
CA HIS A 133 15.60 28.09 -5.90
C HIS A 133 14.61 26.96 -5.57
N GLN A 134 13.66 26.73 -6.46
CA GLN A 134 12.71 25.62 -6.31
C GLN A 134 13.43 24.26 -6.37
N LEU A 135 12.97 23.32 -5.54
CA LEU A 135 13.40 21.93 -5.61
C LEU A 135 12.85 21.29 -6.89
N SER A 136 13.66 20.43 -7.53
CA SER A 136 13.16 19.59 -8.62
C SER A 136 12.06 18.65 -8.13
N TRP A 137 11.16 18.26 -9.04
CA TRP A 137 10.06 17.37 -8.72
C TRP A 137 10.53 16.01 -8.13
N GLN A 138 11.67 15.50 -8.61
CA GLN A 138 12.27 14.26 -8.10
C GLN A 138 12.71 14.39 -6.62
N ILE A 139 13.30 15.53 -6.25
CA ILE A 139 13.71 15.79 -4.87
C ILE A 139 12.47 15.94 -3.98
N LYS A 140 11.44 16.63 -4.45
CA LYS A 140 10.17 16.77 -3.72
C LYS A 140 9.52 15.41 -3.45
N GLN A 141 9.46 14.53 -4.45
CA GLN A 141 8.91 13.17 -4.27
C GLN A 141 9.74 12.35 -3.27
N ARG A 142 11.08 12.44 -3.33
CA ARG A 142 11.97 11.72 -2.41
C ARG A 142 11.91 12.24 -0.98
N SER A 143 11.46 13.47 -0.76
CA SER A 143 11.33 14.04 0.58
C SER A 143 10.15 13.44 1.36
N VAL A 144 9.11 12.98 0.68
CA VAL A 144 7.99 12.27 1.30
C VAL A 144 8.37 10.81 1.50
N ASN A 145 8.48 10.40 2.75
CA ASN A 145 8.70 8.99 3.11
C ASN A 145 7.36 8.38 3.50
N ILE A 146 6.98 7.30 2.84
CA ILE A 146 5.86 6.45 3.24
C ILE A 146 6.39 5.06 3.53
N ILE A 147 6.06 4.51 4.67
CA ILE A 147 6.41 3.16 5.09
C ILE A 147 5.10 2.46 5.44
N ARG A 148 4.83 1.33 4.77
CA ARG A 148 3.59 0.58 4.92
C ARG A 148 3.86 -0.84 5.42
N TYR A 149 3.11 -1.25 6.42
CA TYR A 149 3.06 -2.63 6.88
C TYR A 149 1.61 -3.14 6.81
N ALA A 150 1.30 -3.92 5.77
CA ALA A 150 -0.07 -4.33 5.43
C ALA A 150 -0.99 -3.13 5.18
N ASP A 151 -1.99 -2.92 6.02
CA ASP A 151 -2.94 -1.82 6.04
C ASP A 151 -2.49 -0.63 6.92
N ASP A 152 -1.57 -0.86 7.86
CA ASP A 152 -0.93 0.22 8.62
C ASP A 152 0.13 0.96 7.80
N PHE A 153 0.18 2.27 7.89
CA PHE A 153 1.23 3.05 7.25
C PHE A 153 1.56 4.35 7.97
N VAL A 154 2.79 4.79 7.80
CA VAL A 154 3.23 6.11 8.26
C VAL A 154 3.73 6.95 7.09
N ILE A 155 3.40 8.25 7.13
CA ILE A 155 3.93 9.26 6.21
C ILE A 155 4.76 10.25 7.01
N LEU A 156 5.99 10.49 6.56
CA LEU A 156 6.97 11.32 7.23
C LEU A 156 7.43 12.44 6.31
N HIS A 157 7.37 13.70 6.78
CA HIS A 157 7.87 14.86 6.05
C HIS A 157 8.33 15.96 7.00
N GLU A 158 9.30 16.80 6.57
CA GLU A 158 9.81 17.94 7.35
C GLU A 158 8.79 19.10 7.45
N ASP A 159 7.83 19.18 6.53
CA ASP A 159 6.78 20.19 6.48
C ASP A 159 5.42 19.57 6.81
N ILE A 160 4.78 20.09 7.85
CA ILE A 160 3.47 19.62 8.32
C ILE A 160 2.36 19.83 7.28
N THR A 161 2.47 20.85 6.42
CA THR A 161 1.45 21.11 5.39
C THR A 161 1.41 20.01 4.34
N VAL A 162 2.57 19.41 4.02
CA VAL A 162 2.68 18.25 3.14
C VAL A 162 2.02 17.04 3.78
N VAL A 163 2.26 16.81 5.07
CA VAL A 163 1.64 15.69 5.82
C VAL A 163 0.13 15.82 5.86
N HIS A 164 -0.39 17.02 6.15
CA HIS A 164 -1.83 17.27 6.13
C HIS A 164 -2.46 17.00 4.75
N ARG A 165 -1.80 17.43 3.69
CA ARG A 165 -2.31 17.20 2.33
C ARG A 165 -2.31 15.72 1.95
N CYS A 166 -1.32 14.95 2.40
CA CYS A 166 -1.29 13.51 2.21
C CYS A 166 -2.46 12.78 2.88
N LYS A 167 -3.03 13.34 3.95
CA LYS A 167 -4.21 12.78 4.64
C LYS A 167 -5.50 12.92 3.82
N GLU A 168 -5.57 13.89 2.91
CA GLU A 168 -6.78 14.20 2.13
C GLU A 168 -6.94 13.32 0.88
N VAL A 169 -6.00 12.43 0.60
CA VAL A 169 -5.94 11.55 -0.58
C VAL A 169 -6.23 10.12 -0.20
#